data_d1b45c573abc8fee02180d52a54d5ae9
#
_entry.id   d1b45c573abc8fee02180d52a54d5ae9
#
_cell.length_a   1.000
_cell.length_b   1.000
_cell.length_c   1.000
_cell.angle_alpha   90.00
_cell.angle_beta   90.00
_cell.angle_gamma   90.00
#
_symmetry.space_group_name_H-M   'P 1'
#
loop_
_entity.id
_entity.type
_entity.pdbx_description
1 polymer ?
#
loop_
_entity_poly.entity_id
_entity_poly.type
_entity_poly.pdbx_seq_one_letter_code
_entity_poly.pdbx_strand_id
1 'polypeptide(L)'
;MTRYANKFSTIQPLRFMAPVIQPQGIRVLTLVAAMAGTLCTSAAAQPWDQPIPEPATESTEQTIKLAEQLNTVGARFFGAHWCPACKEQMKLFGKQAGANLNYVECGLPDKYPDQLRQCRDENIRSIPTWTRPGSTRLQGVQSINTLERWSGLRPQPLN
;
A
#
# COMPACT_ATOMS: atom_id res chain seq x y z
N MET A 1 -56.26 6.15 4.98
CA MET A 1 -56.48 6.91 3.74
C MET A 1 -55.65 8.16 3.84
N THR A 2 -54.46 8.20 3.28
CA THR A 2 -53.72 9.46 3.08
C THR A 2 -52.76 9.24 1.90
N ARG A 3 -53.05 10.00 0.82
CA ARG A 3 -52.38 9.91 -0.47
C ARG A 3 -51.07 10.70 -0.38
N TYR A 4 -49.95 10.09 -0.75
CA TYR A 4 -48.70 10.80 -1.02
C TYR A 4 -48.61 11.12 -2.52
N ALA A 5 -48.66 12.41 -2.81
CA ALA A 5 -48.52 12.95 -4.14
C ALA A 5 -47.06 12.94 -4.60
N ASN A 6 -46.83 12.36 -5.76
CA ASN A 6 -45.59 12.36 -6.51
C ASN A 6 -45.28 13.79 -7.02
N LYS A 7 -44.11 14.30 -6.67
CA LYS A 7 -43.58 15.55 -7.24
C LYS A 7 -42.56 15.20 -8.33
N PHE A 8 -43.01 15.20 -9.56
CA PHE A 8 -42.15 15.15 -10.73
C PHE A 8 -41.34 16.45 -10.84
N SER A 9 -40.03 16.39 -10.67
CA SER A 9 -39.12 17.48 -10.96
C SER A 9 -38.69 17.43 -12.43
N THR A 10 -39.01 18.49 -13.10
CA THR A 10 -38.79 18.79 -14.51
C THR A 10 -37.30 18.78 -14.85
N ILE A 11 -36.91 17.91 -15.77
CA ILE A 11 -35.57 17.86 -16.37
C ILE A 11 -35.50 18.94 -17.43
N GLN A 12 -34.65 19.94 -17.25
CA GLN A 12 -34.34 20.94 -18.27
C GLN A 12 -33.31 20.38 -19.28
N PRO A 13 -33.50 20.58 -20.58
CA PRO A 13 -32.52 20.17 -21.59
C PRO A 13 -31.35 21.14 -21.66
N LEU A 14 -30.14 20.58 -21.55
CA LEU A 14 -28.87 21.26 -21.81
C LEU A 14 -28.83 21.72 -23.29
N ARG A 15 -28.78 23.03 -23.49
CA ARG A 15 -28.50 23.64 -24.80
C ARG A 15 -27.03 23.38 -25.17
N PHE A 16 -26.83 22.57 -26.18
CA PHE A 16 -25.55 22.48 -26.88
C PHE A 16 -25.29 23.78 -27.64
N MET A 17 -24.29 24.56 -27.20
CA MET A 17 -23.74 25.64 -28.02
C MET A 17 -22.68 25.02 -28.95
N ALA A 18 -22.96 25.08 -30.23
CA ALA A 18 -22.03 24.69 -31.29
C ALA A 18 -20.86 25.69 -31.36
N PRO A 19 -19.61 25.20 -31.57
CA PRO A 19 -18.49 26.09 -31.81
C PRO A 19 -18.57 26.69 -33.22
N VAL A 20 -18.50 28.02 -33.29
CA VAL A 20 -18.34 28.80 -34.49
C VAL A 20 -16.96 28.52 -35.10
N ILE A 21 -16.95 27.96 -36.31
CA ILE A 21 -15.76 27.80 -37.12
C ILE A 21 -15.38 29.12 -37.74
N GLN A 22 -14.27 29.72 -37.36
CA GLN A 22 -13.66 30.83 -38.09
C GLN A 22 -12.54 30.31 -39.01
N PRO A 23 -12.53 30.63 -40.29
CA PRO A 23 -11.40 30.35 -41.18
C PRO A 23 -10.51 31.56 -41.30
N GLN A 24 -9.27 31.47 -40.85
CA GLN A 24 -8.15 32.34 -41.23
C GLN A 24 -6.89 31.50 -40.90
N GLY A 25 -6.15 30.96 -41.77
CA GLY A 25 -5.31 31.54 -42.79
C GLY A 25 -3.86 31.61 -42.30
N ILE A 26 -2.98 30.93 -43.08
CA ILE A 26 -1.51 31.12 -43.10
C ILE A 26 -0.66 30.22 -42.20
N ARG A 27 -0.14 29.24 -42.88
CA ARG A 27 1.10 28.45 -42.79
C ARG A 27 2.23 29.09 -41.95
N VAL A 28 2.67 28.41 -40.90
CA VAL A 28 4.10 28.31 -40.57
C VAL A 28 4.35 26.85 -40.17
N LEU A 29 5.14 26.19 -41.01
CA LEU A 29 5.66 24.85 -40.80
C LEU A 29 6.81 24.96 -39.79
N THR A 30 6.53 24.76 -38.51
CA THR A 30 7.56 24.51 -37.52
C THR A 30 7.45 23.06 -37.05
N LEU A 31 8.34 22.25 -37.62
CA LEU A 31 8.66 20.92 -37.12
C LEU A 31 9.25 21.05 -35.72
N VAL A 32 8.40 20.98 -34.69
CA VAL A 32 8.85 20.73 -33.33
C VAL A 32 8.91 19.22 -33.15
N ALA A 33 10.11 18.66 -33.30
CA ALA A 33 10.38 17.30 -32.88
C ALA A 33 10.14 17.19 -31.38
N ALA A 34 8.96 16.66 -30.99
CA ALA A 34 8.66 16.30 -29.62
C ALA A 34 9.54 15.09 -29.24
N MET A 35 10.70 15.36 -28.66
CA MET A 35 11.46 14.38 -27.90
C MET A 35 10.60 14.01 -26.68
N ALA A 36 9.81 12.93 -26.82
CA ALA A 36 9.17 12.26 -25.71
C ALA A 36 10.27 11.62 -24.84
N GLY A 37 10.87 12.43 -23.98
CA GLY A 37 11.72 11.95 -22.91
C GLY A 37 10.85 11.15 -21.94
N THR A 38 10.98 9.83 -21.98
CA THR A 38 10.44 8.93 -20.97
C THR A 38 11.13 9.28 -19.65
N LEU A 39 10.47 10.09 -18.82
CA LEU A 39 10.90 10.30 -17.44
C LEU A 39 10.67 8.97 -16.71
N CYS A 40 11.73 8.14 -16.64
CA CYS A 40 11.80 7.10 -15.63
C CYS A 40 11.80 7.80 -14.27
N THR A 41 10.63 7.95 -13.66
CA THR A 41 10.53 8.29 -12.25
C THR A 41 11.08 7.11 -11.46
N SER A 42 12.37 7.21 -11.11
CA SER A 42 12.94 6.35 -10.07
C SER A 42 12.10 6.57 -8.82
N ALA A 43 11.34 5.56 -8.41
CA ALA A 43 10.67 5.58 -7.12
C ALA A 43 11.78 5.75 -6.07
N ALA A 44 11.85 6.94 -5.50
CA ALA A 44 12.80 7.21 -4.42
C ALA A 44 12.46 6.24 -3.28
N ALA A 45 13.44 5.45 -2.86
CA ALA A 45 13.29 4.56 -1.73
C ALA A 45 12.85 5.39 -0.51
N GLN A 46 11.75 4.99 0.12
CA GLN A 46 11.27 5.66 1.32
C GLN A 46 12.32 5.54 2.43
N PRO A 47 12.62 6.61 3.16
CA PRO A 47 13.54 6.53 4.28
C PRO A 47 12.98 5.58 5.35
N TRP A 48 13.88 4.88 6.05
CA TRP A 48 13.49 4.00 7.14
C TRP A 48 12.97 4.82 8.33
N ASP A 49 11.70 4.67 8.67
CA ASP A 49 11.04 5.37 9.78
C ASP A 49 10.41 4.42 10.81
N GLN A 50 10.64 3.11 10.64
CA GLN A 50 10.10 2.09 11.53
C GLN A 50 10.81 2.10 12.90
N PRO A 51 10.10 1.85 14.02
CA PRO A 51 10.71 1.76 15.34
C PRO A 51 11.63 0.55 15.51
N ILE A 52 11.44 -0.49 14.73
CA ILE A 52 12.34 -1.65 14.68
C ILE A 52 13.59 -1.31 13.85
N PRO A 53 14.79 -1.79 14.24
CA PRO A 53 16.01 -1.49 13.51
C PRO A 53 15.96 -1.88 12.03
N GLU A 54 16.49 -1.00 11.17
CA GLU A 54 16.62 -1.26 9.74
C GLU A 54 17.44 -2.52 9.49
N PRO A 55 16.96 -3.47 8.65
CA PRO A 55 17.74 -4.64 8.27
C PRO A 55 18.93 -4.26 7.39
N ALA A 56 20.04 -4.99 7.50
CA ALA A 56 21.21 -4.77 6.65
C ALA A 56 21.03 -5.29 5.21
N THR A 57 20.04 -6.15 4.99
CA THR A 57 19.78 -6.79 3.70
C THR A 57 18.98 -5.90 2.78
N GLU A 58 19.34 -5.88 1.50
CA GLU A 58 18.51 -5.24 0.47
C GLU A 58 17.28 -6.10 0.15
N SER A 59 16.23 -5.46 -0.34
CA SER A 59 15.02 -6.16 -0.76
C SER A 59 15.17 -6.76 -2.15
N THR A 60 14.51 -7.88 -2.38
CA THR A 60 14.34 -8.45 -3.72
C THR A 60 13.06 -7.90 -4.36
N GLU A 61 12.93 -8.03 -5.68
CA GLU A 61 11.68 -7.71 -6.38
C GLU A 61 10.48 -8.50 -5.81
N GLN A 62 10.70 -9.76 -5.44
CA GLN A 62 9.70 -10.61 -4.79
C GLN A 62 9.20 -10.01 -3.48
N THR A 63 10.13 -9.58 -2.60
CA THR A 63 9.75 -9.03 -1.30
C THR A 63 9.09 -7.66 -1.41
N ILE A 64 9.48 -6.84 -2.40
CA ILE A 64 8.83 -5.56 -2.68
C ILE A 64 7.38 -5.78 -3.13
N LYS A 65 7.14 -6.65 -4.12
CA LYS A 65 5.80 -7.01 -4.58
C LYS A 65 4.94 -7.60 -3.45
N LEU A 66 5.55 -8.42 -2.59
CA LEU A 66 4.84 -8.98 -1.45
C LEU A 66 4.44 -7.90 -0.43
N ALA A 67 5.31 -6.94 -0.12
CA ALA A 67 4.97 -5.84 0.79
C ALA A 67 3.81 -4.99 0.25
N GLU A 68 3.81 -4.68 -1.05
CA GLU A 68 2.71 -3.99 -1.72
C GLU A 68 1.40 -4.78 -1.65
N GLN A 69 1.46 -6.09 -1.90
CA GLN A 69 0.29 -6.96 -1.80
C GLN A 69 -0.25 -7.04 -0.37
N LEU A 70 0.63 -7.17 0.63
CA LEU A 70 0.25 -7.19 2.04
C LEU A 70 -0.48 -5.90 2.43
N ASN A 71 0.00 -4.74 1.99
CA ASN A 71 -0.69 -3.47 2.22
C ASN A 71 -2.05 -3.42 1.51
N THR A 72 -2.13 -3.89 0.28
CA THR A 72 -3.38 -3.92 -0.50
C THR A 72 -4.47 -4.74 0.20
N VAL A 73 -4.10 -5.86 0.83
CA VAL A 73 -5.06 -6.70 1.57
C VAL A 73 -5.26 -6.26 3.02
N GLY A 74 -4.72 -5.11 3.42
CA GLY A 74 -4.85 -4.56 4.77
C GLY A 74 -4.13 -5.39 5.84
N ALA A 75 -3.06 -6.10 5.46
CA ALA A 75 -2.27 -6.84 6.41
C ALA A 75 -1.52 -5.90 7.36
N ARG A 76 -1.39 -6.33 8.61
CA ARG A 76 -0.61 -5.64 9.64
C ARG A 76 0.40 -6.60 10.27
N PHE A 77 1.58 -6.09 10.53
CA PHE A 77 2.67 -6.79 11.19
C PHE A 77 2.87 -6.24 12.60
N PHE A 78 2.40 -6.97 13.61
CA PHE A 78 2.56 -6.62 15.02
C PHE A 78 3.87 -7.15 15.56
N GLY A 79 4.69 -6.26 16.11
CA GLY A 79 6.00 -6.59 16.62
C GLY A 79 6.44 -5.68 17.76
N ALA A 80 7.71 -5.81 18.16
CA ALA A 80 8.36 -4.88 19.06
C ALA A 80 9.82 -4.67 18.62
N HIS A 81 10.32 -3.44 18.77
CA HIS A 81 11.67 -3.04 18.36
C HIS A 81 12.79 -3.90 18.96
N TRP A 82 12.58 -4.43 20.15
CA TRP A 82 13.53 -5.29 20.86
C TRP A 82 13.40 -6.79 20.53
N CYS A 83 12.32 -7.21 19.83
CA CYS A 83 12.00 -8.62 19.59
C CYS A 83 12.95 -9.26 18.53
N PRO A 84 13.74 -10.28 18.87
CA PRO A 84 14.65 -10.90 17.90
C PRO A 84 13.93 -11.53 16.70
N ALA A 85 12.82 -12.23 16.95
CA ALA A 85 12.01 -12.85 15.89
C ALA A 85 11.39 -11.81 14.94
N CYS A 86 11.01 -10.62 15.46
CA CYS A 86 10.53 -9.54 14.64
C CYS A 86 11.62 -8.94 13.74
N LYS A 87 12.83 -8.81 14.27
CA LYS A 87 14.03 -8.40 13.49
C LYS A 87 14.35 -9.42 12.41
N GLU A 88 14.24 -10.71 12.71
CA GLU A 88 14.44 -11.78 11.73
C GLU A 88 13.39 -11.69 10.61
N GLN A 89 12.11 -11.47 10.95
CA GLN A 89 11.07 -11.25 9.95
C GLN A 89 11.40 -10.05 9.04
N MET A 90 11.88 -8.94 9.60
CA MET A 90 12.28 -7.76 8.82
C MET A 90 13.45 -8.05 7.88
N LYS A 91 14.44 -8.86 8.30
CA LYS A 91 15.56 -9.28 7.44
C LYS A 91 15.10 -10.04 6.21
N LEU A 92 14.05 -10.87 6.32
CA LEU A 92 13.50 -11.59 5.19
C LEU A 92 12.89 -10.67 4.13
N PHE A 93 12.41 -9.49 4.52
CA PHE A 93 11.90 -8.48 3.60
C PHE A 93 13.00 -7.59 3.01
N GLY A 94 14.02 -7.28 3.80
CA GLY A 94 15.05 -6.31 3.44
C GLY A 94 14.59 -4.86 3.66
N LYS A 95 15.45 -3.89 3.33
CA LYS A 95 15.25 -2.46 3.66
C LYS A 95 13.99 -1.87 3.03
N GLN A 96 13.89 -1.92 1.71
CA GLN A 96 12.84 -1.22 0.96
C GLN A 96 11.46 -1.82 1.22
N ALA A 97 11.36 -3.15 1.15
CA ALA A 97 10.11 -3.86 1.43
C ALA A 97 9.72 -3.75 2.92
N GLY A 98 10.71 -3.86 3.82
CA GLY A 98 10.50 -3.70 5.26
C GLY A 98 9.99 -2.32 5.63
N ALA A 99 10.56 -1.25 5.04
CA ALA A 99 10.09 0.13 5.24
C ALA A 99 8.63 0.34 4.80
N ASN A 100 8.18 -0.46 3.83
CA ASN A 100 6.84 -0.36 3.25
C ASN A 100 5.80 -1.25 3.95
N LEU A 101 6.18 -2.02 4.98
CA LEU A 101 5.24 -2.83 5.74
C LEU A 101 4.39 -1.97 6.68
N ASN A 102 3.12 -2.34 6.82
CA ASN A 102 2.23 -1.77 7.83
C ASN A 102 2.56 -2.37 9.21
N TYR A 103 3.69 -1.90 9.77
CA TYR A 103 4.21 -2.35 11.06
C TYR A 103 3.50 -1.63 12.22
N VAL A 104 3.19 -2.37 13.27
CA VAL A 104 2.58 -1.87 14.51
C VAL A 104 3.47 -2.21 15.69
N GLU A 105 4.01 -1.19 16.36
CA GLU A 105 4.89 -1.32 17.52
C GLU A 105 4.09 -1.61 18.80
N CYS A 106 4.37 -2.74 19.43
CA CYS A 106 3.72 -3.15 20.68
C CYS A 106 4.61 -2.99 21.94
N GLY A 107 5.87 -2.56 21.78
CA GLY A 107 6.87 -2.54 22.85
C GLY A 107 7.31 -1.15 23.30
N LEU A 108 6.73 -0.06 22.76
CA LEU A 108 7.08 1.33 23.08
C LEU A 108 5.84 2.16 23.48
N PRO A 109 5.24 1.91 24.66
CA PRO A 109 3.99 2.54 25.06
C PRO A 109 4.05 4.06 25.12
N ASP A 110 5.16 4.63 25.59
CA ASP A 110 5.33 6.07 25.76
C ASP A 110 5.48 6.80 24.42
N LYS A 111 6.09 6.14 23.45
CA LYS A 111 6.34 6.73 22.12
C LYS A 111 5.21 6.49 21.13
N TYR A 112 4.57 5.32 21.21
CA TYR A 112 3.52 4.89 20.29
C TYR A 112 2.25 4.38 21.01
N PRO A 113 1.58 5.24 21.85
CA PRO A 113 0.44 4.81 22.66
C PRO A 113 -0.73 4.32 21.82
N ASP A 114 -0.93 4.89 20.63
CA ASP A 114 -2.01 4.49 19.70
C ASP A 114 -1.73 3.12 19.05
N GLN A 115 -0.48 2.83 18.74
CA GLN A 115 -0.11 1.51 18.21
C GLN A 115 -0.23 0.43 19.31
N LEU A 116 0.18 0.75 20.54
CA LEU A 116 -0.06 -0.16 21.67
C LEU A 116 -1.55 -0.42 21.90
N ARG A 117 -2.40 0.59 21.71
CA ARG A 117 -3.86 0.41 21.79
C ARG A 117 -4.33 -0.57 20.70
N GLN A 118 -3.86 -0.44 19.45
CA GLN A 118 -4.15 -1.41 18.39
C GLN A 118 -3.72 -2.82 18.76
N CYS A 119 -2.55 -3.00 19.39
CA CYS A 119 -2.10 -4.32 19.84
C CYS A 119 -3.07 -4.94 20.86
N ARG A 120 -3.62 -4.13 21.78
CA ARG A 120 -4.61 -4.59 22.77
C ARG A 120 -5.96 -4.90 22.12
N ASP A 121 -6.46 -4.01 21.26
CA ASP A 121 -7.75 -4.14 20.58
C ASP A 121 -7.77 -5.38 19.67
N GLU A 122 -6.65 -5.64 18.99
CA GLU A 122 -6.44 -6.87 18.21
C GLU A 122 -6.12 -8.09 19.09
N ASN A 123 -6.05 -7.95 20.42
CA ASN A 123 -5.72 -9.04 21.34
C ASN A 123 -4.44 -9.79 20.95
N ILE A 124 -3.37 -9.03 20.62
CA ILE A 124 -2.07 -9.61 20.29
C ILE A 124 -1.44 -10.20 21.55
N ARG A 125 -1.21 -11.52 21.57
CA ARG A 125 -0.65 -12.27 22.71
C ARG A 125 0.78 -12.72 22.49
N SER A 126 1.24 -12.71 21.25
CA SER A 126 2.61 -13.08 20.86
C SER A 126 3.08 -12.21 19.71
N ILE A 127 4.38 -12.05 19.58
CA ILE A 127 5.02 -11.31 18.48
C ILE A 127 6.19 -12.14 17.91
N PRO A 128 6.43 -12.09 16.61
CA PRO A 128 5.64 -11.39 15.60
C PRO A 128 4.28 -12.03 15.35
N THR A 129 3.28 -11.22 15.02
CA THR A 129 1.95 -11.68 14.59
C THR A 129 1.51 -10.88 13.36
N TRP A 130 1.00 -11.58 12.37
CA TRP A 130 0.41 -11.02 11.17
C TRP A 130 -1.11 -11.15 11.25
N THR A 131 -1.81 -10.07 10.94
CA THR A 131 -3.27 -10.06 10.80
C THR A 131 -3.67 -9.46 9.47
N ARG A 132 -4.81 -9.87 8.94
CA ARG A 132 -5.53 -9.18 7.87
C ARG A 132 -7.03 -9.47 7.97
N PRO A 133 -7.88 -8.59 7.43
CA PRO A 133 -9.33 -8.81 7.43
C PRO A 133 -9.72 -10.16 6.81
N GLY A 134 -10.65 -10.86 7.47
CA GLY A 134 -11.22 -12.11 6.94
C GLY A 134 -10.27 -13.32 6.88
N SER A 135 -9.13 -13.28 7.57
CA SER A 135 -8.16 -14.37 7.53
C SER A 135 -7.70 -14.80 8.93
N THR A 136 -7.20 -16.04 9.02
CA THR A 136 -6.53 -16.52 10.23
C THR A 136 -5.23 -15.77 10.45
N ARG A 137 -4.90 -15.51 11.71
CA ARG A 137 -3.61 -14.90 12.10
C ARG A 137 -2.47 -15.87 11.87
N LEU A 138 -1.31 -15.31 11.51
CA LEU A 138 -0.05 -16.06 11.50
C LEU A 138 0.81 -15.56 12.66
N GLN A 139 1.34 -16.48 13.45
CA GLN A 139 2.21 -16.18 14.60
C GLN A 139 3.62 -16.70 14.36
N GLY A 140 4.61 -15.97 14.89
CA GLY A 140 6.02 -16.28 14.67
C GLY A 140 6.53 -15.80 13.31
N VAL A 141 7.81 -16.07 13.06
CA VAL A 141 8.45 -15.73 11.78
C VAL A 141 7.83 -16.54 10.65
N GLN A 142 7.42 -15.87 9.61
CA GLN A 142 6.80 -16.48 8.43
C GLN A 142 7.76 -16.42 7.25
N SER A 143 7.82 -17.49 6.47
CA SER A 143 8.54 -17.45 5.20
C SER A 143 7.86 -16.55 4.19
N ILE A 144 8.62 -15.99 3.25
CA ILE A 144 8.10 -15.18 2.15
C ILE A 144 6.99 -15.92 1.40
N ASN A 145 7.23 -17.19 1.03
CA ASN A 145 6.25 -18.01 0.33
C ASN A 145 4.95 -18.25 1.14
N THR A 146 5.04 -18.31 2.47
CA THR A 146 3.86 -18.43 3.34
C THR A 146 3.04 -17.15 3.29
N LEU A 147 3.69 -15.99 3.39
CA LEU A 147 3.02 -14.69 3.31
C LEU A 147 2.43 -14.42 1.93
N GLU A 148 3.09 -14.84 0.85
CA GLU A 148 2.54 -14.78 -0.50
C GLU A 148 1.21 -15.54 -0.59
N ARG A 149 1.21 -16.81 -0.24
CA ARG A 149 -0.03 -17.62 -0.24
C ARG A 149 -1.10 -17.03 0.67
N TRP A 150 -0.71 -16.59 1.86
CA TRP A 150 -1.64 -16.03 2.83
C TRP A 150 -2.23 -14.69 2.37
N SER A 151 -1.46 -13.85 1.66
CA SER A 151 -1.95 -12.58 1.08
C SER A 151 -2.71 -12.76 -0.24
N GLY A 152 -2.72 -13.97 -0.81
CA GLY A 152 -3.31 -14.25 -2.11
C GLY A 152 -2.40 -13.89 -3.29
N LEU A 153 -1.15 -13.52 -3.05
CA LEU A 153 -0.15 -13.38 -4.09
C LEU A 153 0.29 -14.77 -4.55
N ARG A 154 0.32 -14.99 -5.86
CA ARG A 154 0.84 -16.25 -6.40
C ARG A 154 2.36 -16.30 -6.20
N PRO A 155 2.89 -17.35 -5.56
CA PRO A 155 4.33 -17.52 -5.45
C PRO A 155 5.00 -17.48 -6.83
N GLN A 156 6.09 -16.72 -6.93
CA GLN A 156 6.89 -16.74 -8.16
C GLN A 156 7.66 -18.06 -8.22
N PRO A 157 7.79 -18.69 -9.42
CA PRO A 157 8.67 -19.85 -9.56
C PRO A 157 10.09 -19.42 -9.22
N LEU A 158 10.78 -20.25 -8.45
CA LEU A 158 12.21 -20.07 -8.20
C LEU A 158 12.97 -20.27 -9.52
N ASN A 159 13.57 -19.22 -10.04
CA ASN A 159 14.49 -19.28 -11.18
C ASN A 159 15.86 -19.79 -10.73
#